data_eda82581df5a72243706cd4c1e53215d
#
_entry.id   eda82581df5a72243706cd4c1e53215d
#
_cell.length_a   1.000
_cell.length_b   1.000
_cell.length_c   1.000
_cell.angle_alpha   90.00
_cell.angle_beta   90.00
_cell.angle_gamma   90.00
#
_symmetry.space_group_name_H-M   'P 1'
#
loop_
_entity.id
_entity.type
_entity.pdbx_description
1 polymer ?
#
loop_
_entity_poly.entity_id
_entity_poly.type
_entity_poly.pdbx_seq_one_letter_code
_entity_poly.pdbx_strand_id
1 'polypeptide(L)'
;MTVQEKIHEYLSVHRDEMVEDIKTLIKVDSARAEALPGKPYGEGAAEALLAGLSLFEKHGFLGKNWDNYAIDTVINGKELGLDILAHLDVVPGGDGWTKTTPFEPIVEDGKMYGRGTSDDKGPAVAALYAMKAVRDLGF
;
A
#
# COMPACT_ATOMS: atom_id res chain seq x y z
N MET A 1 22.92 -8.66 17.92
CA MET A 1 21.89 -8.76 16.85
C MET A 1 22.37 -8.03 15.61
N THR A 2 22.43 -8.70 14.50
CA THR A 2 22.78 -8.09 13.21
C THR A 2 21.65 -7.18 12.72
N VAL A 3 21.92 -6.34 11.71
CA VAL A 3 20.89 -5.49 11.07
C VAL A 3 19.75 -6.34 10.53
N GLN A 4 20.08 -7.47 9.89
CA GLN A 4 19.07 -8.38 9.35
C GLN A 4 18.17 -8.97 10.43
N GLU A 5 18.73 -9.40 11.56
CA GLU A 5 17.94 -9.93 12.69
C GLU A 5 17.00 -8.88 13.27
N LYS A 6 17.47 -7.63 13.41
CA LYS A 6 16.62 -6.51 13.87
C LYS A 6 15.45 -6.23 12.93
N ILE A 7 15.72 -6.20 11.62
CA ILE A 7 14.68 -5.99 10.62
C ILE A 7 13.69 -7.14 10.63
N HIS A 8 14.18 -8.38 10.69
CA HIS A 8 13.31 -9.57 10.72
C HIS A 8 12.39 -9.56 11.94
N GLU A 9 12.92 -9.28 13.12
CA GLU A 9 12.13 -9.16 14.36
C GLU A 9 11.11 -8.04 14.25
N TYR A 10 11.51 -6.87 13.78
CA TYR A 10 10.62 -5.72 13.58
C TYR A 10 9.44 -6.06 12.65
N LEU A 11 9.72 -6.64 11.49
CA LEU A 11 8.68 -7.03 10.53
C LEU A 11 7.79 -8.15 11.06
N SER A 12 8.34 -9.07 11.84
CA SER A 12 7.56 -10.15 12.47
C SER A 12 6.55 -9.62 13.48
N VAL A 13 6.94 -8.62 14.27
CA VAL A 13 6.05 -7.96 15.25
C VAL A 13 4.93 -7.17 14.56
N HIS A 14 5.23 -6.54 13.40
CA HIS A 14 4.26 -5.71 12.67
C HIS A 14 3.51 -6.47 11.57
N ARG A 15 3.69 -7.79 11.48
CA ARG A 15 3.13 -8.60 10.39
C ARG A 15 1.61 -8.49 10.26
N ASP A 16 0.90 -8.61 11.38
CA ASP A 16 -0.56 -8.61 11.36
C ASP A 16 -1.11 -7.22 11.02
N GLU A 17 -0.46 -6.17 11.51
CA GLU A 17 -0.79 -4.79 11.15
C GLU A 17 -0.58 -4.55 9.65
N MET A 18 0.53 -5.01 9.08
CA MET A 18 0.82 -4.91 7.66
C MET A 18 -0.23 -5.64 6.82
N VAL A 19 -0.68 -6.82 7.24
CA VAL A 19 -1.75 -7.59 6.58
C VAL A 19 -3.05 -6.79 6.56
N GLU A 20 -3.44 -6.15 7.66
CA GLU A 20 -4.67 -5.34 7.71
C GLU A 20 -4.54 -4.06 6.85
N ASP A 21 -3.38 -3.46 6.77
CA ASP A 21 -3.13 -2.32 5.90
C ASP A 21 -3.22 -2.69 4.41
N ILE A 22 -2.71 -3.85 4.03
CA ILE A 22 -2.90 -4.39 2.67
C ILE A 22 -4.39 -4.59 2.38
N LYS A 23 -5.13 -5.21 3.29
CA LYS A 23 -6.57 -5.39 3.14
C LYS A 23 -7.32 -4.06 2.99
N THR A 24 -6.88 -3.02 3.70
CA THR A 24 -7.48 -1.67 3.59
C THR A 24 -7.39 -1.14 2.16
N LEU A 25 -6.23 -1.28 1.52
CA LEU A 25 -6.07 -0.86 0.13
C LEU A 25 -6.85 -1.76 -0.85
N ILE A 26 -6.89 -3.09 -0.60
CA ILE A 26 -7.57 -4.03 -1.50
C ILE A 26 -9.08 -3.78 -1.54
N LYS A 27 -9.69 -3.34 -0.45
CA LYS A 27 -11.13 -3.04 -0.38
C LYS A 27 -11.57 -1.92 -1.32
N VAL A 28 -10.67 -1.13 -1.83
CA VAL A 28 -10.95 -0.07 -2.80
C VAL A 28 -10.87 -0.64 -4.21
N ASP A 29 -11.97 -0.60 -4.96
CA ASP A 29 -11.96 -0.89 -6.41
C ASP A 29 -11.32 0.29 -7.13
N SER A 30 -10.03 0.21 -7.35
CA SER A 30 -9.22 1.24 -8.00
C SER A 30 -8.94 0.96 -9.48
N ALA A 31 -9.79 0.18 -10.13
CA ALA A 31 -9.72 0.03 -11.57
C ALA A 31 -9.92 1.40 -12.25
N ARG A 32 -9.10 1.65 -13.28
CA ARG A 32 -9.20 2.90 -14.04
C ARG A 32 -10.59 3.05 -14.64
N ALA A 33 -11.17 4.23 -14.47
CA ALA A 33 -12.47 4.60 -15.00
C ALA A 33 -12.38 5.94 -15.75
N GLU A 34 -13.52 6.40 -16.26
CA GLU A 34 -13.62 7.70 -16.93
C GLU A 34 -13.20 8.83 -16.00
N ALA A 35 -12.47 9.80 -16.55
CA ALA A 35 -12.00 10.95 -15.80
C ALA A 35 -13.19 11.82 -15.32
N LEU A 36 -13.11 12.25 -14.07
CA LEU A 36 -14.02 13.19 -13.46
C LEU A 36 -13.26 14.45 -13.02
N PRO A 37 -13.93 15.57 -12.79
CA PRO A 37 -13.28 16.79 -12.27
C PRO A 37 -12.46 16.49 -11.00
N GLY A 38 -11.14 16.73 -11.06
CA GLY A 38 -10.20 16.43 -9.97
C GLY A 38 -9.88 14.95 -9.76
N LYS A 39 -10.37 14.04 -10.60
CA LYS A 39 -10.12 12.59 -10.53
C LYS A 39 -9.73 12.05 -11.90
N PRO A 40 -8.48 12.22 -12.31
CA PRO A 40 -8.05 11.95 -13.70
C PRO A 40 -8.19 10.50 -14.15
N TYR A 41 -8.25 9.57 -13.21
CA TYR A 41 -8.39 8.13 -13.48
C TYR A 41 -9.67 7.52 -12.88
N GLY A 42 -10.65 8.37 -12.53
CA GLY A 42 -11.92 7.98 -11.95
C GLY A 42 -11.94 7.98 -10.43
N GLU A 43 -13.12 7.69 -9.87
CA GLU A 43 -13.39 7.73 -8.42
C GLU A 43 -12.50 6.77 -7.63
N GLY A 44 -12.51 5.49 -8.02
CA GLY A 44 -11.81 4.44 -7.26
C GLY A 44 -10.29 4.64 -7.22
N ALA A 45 -9.67 5.14 -8.30
CA ALA A 45 -8.25 5.48 -8.28
C ALA A 45 -7.96 6.61 -7.29
N ALA A 46 -8.80 7.66 -7.24
CA ALA A 46 -8.65 8.74 -6.27
C ALA A 46 -8.87 8.24 -4.82
N GLU A 47 -9.85 7.40 -4.59
CA GLU A 47 -10.07 6.77 -3.26
C GLU A 47 -8.87 5.93 -2.81
N ALA A 48 -8.24 5.18 -3.71
CA ALA A 48 -7.04 4.41 -3.38
C ALA A 48 -5.87 5.31 -2.95
N LEU A 49 -5.68 6.46 -3.60
CA LEU A 49 -4.68 7.45 -3.18
C LEU A 49 -4.99 8.02 -1.79
N LEU A 50 -6.26 8.34 -1.49
CA LEU A 50 -6.66 8.80 -0.17
C LEU A 50 -6.45 7.72 0.90
N ALA A 51 -6.75 6.46 0.60
CA ALA A 51 -6.45 5.35 1.49
C ALA A 51 -4.94 5.20 1.73
N GLY A 52 -4.12 5.35 0.70
CA GLY A 52 -2.66 5.36 0.81
C GLY A 52 -2.15 6.51 1.69
N LEU A 53 -2.67 7.72 1.53
CA LEU A 53 -2.34 8.86 2.40
C LEU A 53 -2.70 8.59 3.86
N SER A 54 -3.86 7.98 4.10
CA SER A 54 -4.27 7.59 5.46
C SER A 54 -3.32 6.58 6.09
N LEU A 55 -2.75 5.66 5.30
CA LEU A 55 -1.69 4.76 5.78
C LEU A 55 -0.38 5.51 6.08
N PHE A 56 0.01 6.48 5.25
CA PHE A 56 1.17 7.33 5.56
C PHE A 56 0.97 8.03 6.91
N GLU A 57 -0.17 8.69 7.11
CA GLU A 57 -0.51 9.38 8.36
C GLU A 57 -0.55 8.42 9.56
N LYS A 58 -1.21 7.26 9.43
CA LYS A 58 -1.25 6.21 10.46
C LYS A 58 0.14 5.82 10.94
N HIS A 59 1.10 5.74 10.03
CA HIS A 59 2.48 5.36 10.33
C HIS A 59 3.42 6.53 10.60
N GLY A 60 2.89 7.76 10.74
CA GLY A 60 3.66 8.95 11.09
C GLY A 60 4.51 9.52 9.96
N PHE A 61 4.12 9.26 8.71
CA PHE A 61 4.71 9.87 7.54
C PHE A 61 3.84 11.03 7.05
N LEU A 62 4.48 12.10 6.60
CA LEU A 62 3.80 13.21 5.94
C LEU A 62 3.66 12.91 4.45
N GLY A 63 2.45 12.62 4.03
CA GLY A 63 2.14 12.38 2.63
C GLY A 63 1.70 13.64 1.90
N LYS A 64 1.94 13.69 0.59
CA LYS A 64 1.45 14.71 -0.31
C LYS A 64 0.67 14.08 -1.44
N ASN A 65 -0.47 14.69 -1.78
CA ASN A 65 -1.27 14.32 -2.95
C ASN A 65 -0.98 15.32 -4.09
N TRP A 66 -0.67 14.80 -5.25
CA TRP A 66 -0.41 15.54 -6.47
C TRP A 66 -1.63 15.47 -7.40
N ASP A 67 -2.68 16.22 -7.04
CA ASP A 67 -3.91 16.36 -7.82
C ASP A 67 -4.58 15.03 -8.22
N ASN A 68 -4.50 14.02 -7.35
CA ASN A 68 -4.99 12.66 -7.59
C ASN A 68 -4.34 11.93 -8.78
N TYR A 69 -3.15 12.36 -9.21
CA TYR A 69 -2.27 11.59 -10.10
C TYR A 69 -1.36 10.65 -9.31
N ALA A 70 -0.83 11.13 -8.19
CA ALA A 70 0.10 10.38 -7.35
C ALA A 70 0.06 10.88 -5.91
N ILE A 71 0.57 10.07 -5.01
CA ILE A 71 0.93 10.46 -3.65
C ILE A 71 2.39 10.12 -3.41
N ASP A 72 3.06 10.90 -2.58
CA ASP A 72 4.41 10.59 -2.12
C ASP A 72 4.60 10.82 -0.62
N THR A 73 5.65 10.28 -0.09
CA THR A 73 6.16 10.58 1.25
C THR A 73 7.67 10.34 1.29
N VAL A 74 8.33 10.91 2.29
CA VAL A 74 9.77 10.73 2.52
C VAL A 74 10.04 10.38 3.97
N ILE A 75 11.13 9.65 4.24
CA ILE A 75 11.54 9.33 5.62
C ILE A 75 12.04 10.60 6.32
N ASN A 76 12.78 11.44 5.58
CA ASN A 76 13.41 12.66 6.12
C ASN A 76 13.61 13.69 4.99
N GLY A 77 13.98 14.92 5.35
CA GLY A 77 14.24 16.00 4.39
C GLY A 77 15.69 16.06 3.88
N LYS A 78 16.44 14.97 3.98
CA LYS A 78 17.83 14.88 3.49
C LYS A 78 17.87 14.51 2.01
N GLU A 79 19.07 14.52 1.45
CA GLU A 79 19.31 14.07 0.08
C GLU A 79 18.82 12.63 -0.12
N LEU A 80 18.11 12.41 -1.24
CA LEU A 80 17.54 11.10 -1.56
C LEU A 80 18.64 10.11 -1.92
N GLY A 81 18.61 8.95 -1.26
CA GLY A 81 19.50 7.83 -1.57
C GLY A 81 18.80 6.70 -2.34
N LEU A 82 17.47 6.61 -2.22
CA LEU A 82 16.64 5.59 -2.87
C LEU A 82 15.23 6.11 -3.04
N ASP A 83 14.67 5.98 -4.23
CA ASP A 83 13.26 6.15 -4.52
C ASP A 83 12.61 4.79 -4.77
N ILE A 84 11.40 4.61 -4.23
CA ILE A 84 10.58 3.42 -4.45
C ILE A 84 9.30 3.87 -5.15
N LEU A 85 9.03 3.29 -6.32
CA LEU A 85 7.81 3.52 -7.08
C LEU A 85 6.91 2.29 -6.98
N ALA A 86 5.64 2.53 -6.65
CA ALA A 86 4.59 1.53 -6.62
C ALA A 86 3.30 2.12 -7.21
N HIS A 87 2.29 1.29 -7.51
CA HIS A 87 0.99 1.78 -7.97
C HIS A 87 -0.16 1.21 -7.14
N LEU A 88 -1.25 1.96 -7.05
CA LEU A 88 -2.44 1.59 -6.27
C LEU A 88 -3.66 1.31 -7.14
N ASP A 89 -3.60 1.60 -8.44
CA ASP A 89 -4.62 1.15 -9.38
C ASP A 89 -4.49 -0.35 -9.64
N VAL A 90 -5.57 -0.94 -10.09
CA VAL A 90 -5.65 -2.36 -10.42
C VAL A 90 -6.40 -2.55 -11.74
N VAL A 91 -6.18 -3.68 -12.39
CA VAL A 91 -7.06 -4.12 -13.46
C VAL A 91 -8.44 -4.49 -12.90
N PRO A 92 -9.52 -4.47 -13.71
CA PRO A 92 -10.86 -4.88 -13.27
C PRO A 92 -10.84 -6.22 -12.52
N GLY A 93 -11.75 -6.35 -11.55
CA GLY A 93 -11.84 -7.54 -10.71
C GLY A 93 -11.91 -8.86 -11.51
N GLY A 94 -12.71 -8.87 -12.59
CA GLY A 94 -12.90 -10.06 -13.43
C GLY A 94 -13.74 -11.13 -12.75
N ASP A 95 -13.91 -12.25 -13.47
CA ASP A 95 -14.70 -13.40 -13.04
C ASP A 95 -13.82 -14.55 -12.53
N GLY A 96 -14.46 -15.63 -12.06
CA GLY A 96 -13.78 -16.87 -11.70
C GLY A 96 -13.19 -16.90 -10.30
N TRP A 97 -13.51 -15.94 -9.44
CA TRP A 97 -13.11 -15.96 -8.04
C TRP A 97 -13.81 -17.06 -7.27
N THR A 98 -13.04 -17.94 -6.61
CA THR A 98 -13.57 -19.11 -5.89
C THR A 98 -13.39 -19.05 -4.39
N LYS A 99 -12.43 -18.26 -3.89
CA LYS A 99 -12.14 -18.10 -2.46
C LYS A 99 -12.84 -16.90 -1.86
N THR A 100 -12.91 -15.80 -2.62
CA THR A 100 -13.52 -14.54 -2.20
C THR A 100 -13.95 -13.77 -3.44
N THR A 101 -14.39 -12.53 -3.29
CA THR A 101 -14.58 -11.57 -4.39
C THR A 101 -13.35 -10.65 -4.52
N PRO A 102 -13.16 -9.96 -5.66
CA PRO A 102 -11.95 -9.18 -5.92
C PRO A 102 -11.56 -8.21 -4.81
N PHE A 103 -12.53 -7.50 -4.23
CA PHE A 103 -12.32 -6.42 -3.26
C PHE A 103 -12.76 -6.77 -1.83
N GLU A 104 -12.93 -8.06 -1.54
CA GLU A 104 -13.18 -8.59 -0.20
C GLU A 104 -11.98 -9.48 0.22
N PRO A 105 -10.87 -8.87 0.68
CA PRO A 105 -9.64 -9.60 0.95
C PRO A 105 -9.80 -10.55 2.13
N ILE A 106 -9.34 -11.79 1.94
CA ILE A 106 -9.26 -12.80 3.00
C ILE A 106 -7.84 -13.36 3.11
N VAL A 107 -7.53 -13.90 4.28
CA VAL A 107 -6.31 -14.68 4.52
C VAL A 107 -6.72 -16.09 4.93
N GLU A 108 -6.25 -17.08 4.20
CA GLU A 108 -6.50 -18.50 4.44
C GLU A 108 -5.21 -19.27 4.21
N ASP A 109 -4.83 -20.13 5.14
CA ASP A 109 -3.63 -20.98 5.06
C ASP A 109 -2.34 -20.21 4.71
N GLY A 110 -2.16 -19.03 5.32
CA GLY A 110 -0.97 -18.20 5.11
C GLY A 110 -0.92 -17.48 3.75
N LYS A 111 -2.01 -17.50 2.98
CA LYS A 111 -2.14 -16.83 1.68
C LYS A 111 -3.23 -15.76 1.75
N MET A 112 -2.96 -14.62 1.14
CA MET A 112 -3.95 -13.55 0.97
C MET A 112 -4.57 -13.60 -0.43
N TYR A 113 -5.88 -13.52 -0.49
CA TYR A 113 -6.65 -13.50 -1.72
C TYR A 113 -7.36 -12.14 -1.84
N GLY A 114 -7.29 -11.54 -3.03
CA GLY A 114 -7.91 -10.26 -3.36
C GLY A 114 -7.20 -9.59 -4.54
N ARG A 115 -7.88 -8.70 -5.26
CA ARG A 115 -7.31 -7.97 -6.39
C ARG A 115 -6.29 -6.93 -5.89
N GLY A 116 -5.03 -7.04 -6.32
CA GLY A 116 -3.95 -6.15 -5.92
C GLY A 116 -3.07 -6.71 -4.78
N THR A 117 -3.32 -7.92 -4.27
CA THR A 117 -2.47 -8.54 -3.23
C THR A 117 -1.02 -8.69 -3.68
N SER A 118 -0.80 -9.01 -4.95
CA SER A 118 0.52 -9.21 -5.56
C SER A 118 0.92 -8.07 -6.49
N ASP A 119 -0.04 -7.38 -7.11
CA ASP A 119 0.18 -6.36 -8.13
C ASP A 119 -0.83 -5.20 -7.95
N ASP A 120 -0.48 -4.10 -7.29
CA ASP A 120 0.81 -3.81 -6.62
C ASP A 120 0.59 -3.30 -5.17
N LYS A 121 -0.68 -3.34 -4.67
CA LYS A 121 -1.04 -2.84 -3.33
C LYS A 121 -0.29 -3.55 -2.20
N GLY A 122 -0.09 -4.87 -2.31
CA GLY A 122 0.71 -5.61 -1.35
C GLY A 122 2.16 -5.15 -1.31
N PRO A 123 2.88 -5.13 -2.44
CA PRO A 123 4.23 -4.58 -2.52
C PRO A 123 4.33 -3.12 -2.09
N ALA A 124 3.35 -2.26 -2.42
CA ALA A 124 3.31 -0.87 -1.97
C ALA A 124 3.31 -0.74 -0.44
N VAL A 125 2.49 -1.54 0.24
CA VAL A 125 2.47 -1.59 1.71
C VAL A 125 3.76 -2.20 2.26
N ALA A 126 4.32 -3.23 1.63
CA ALA A 126 5.60 -3.80 2.04
C ALA A 126 6.73 -2.75 1.97
N ALA A 127 6.75 -1.91 0.92
CA ALA A 127 7.67 -0.79 0.81
C ALA A 127 7.49 0.24 1.93
N LEU A 128 6.24 0.58 2.29
CA LEU A 128 5.95 1.46 3.41
C LEU A 128 6.49 0.90 4.74
N TYR A 129 6.33 -0.40 4.97
CA TYR A 129 6.87 -1.05 6.18
C TYR A 129 8.39 -1.16 6.17
N ALA A 130 9.02 -1.30 5.00
CA ALA A 130 10.47 -1.19 4.89
C ALA A 130 10.97 0.22 5.28
N MET A 131 10.32 1.27 4.79
CA MET A 131 10.60 2.65 5.18
C MET A 131 10.39 2.86 6.70
N LYS A 132 9.29 2.33 7.24
CA LYS A 132 8.98 2.39 8.66
C LYS A 132 10.07 1.70 9.49
N ALA A 133 10.52 0.52 9.10
CA ALA A 133 11.58 -0.21 9.77
C ALA A 133 12.92 0.57 9.77
N VAL A 134 13.31 1.15 8.63
CA VAL A 134 14.52 1.99 8.53
C VAL A 134 14.46 3.16 9.50
N ARG A 135 13.33 3.87 9.53
CA ARG A 135 13.14 5.01 10.43
C ARG A 135 13.16 4.62 11.90
N ASP A 136 12.36 3.62 12.27
CA ASP A 136 12.12 3.25 13.67
C ASP A 136 13.33 2.55 14.31
N LEU A 137 14.13 1.85 13.49
CA LEU A 137 15.37 1.22 13.91
C LEU A 137 16.58 2.17 13.87
N GLY A 138 16.41 3.36 13.30
CA GLY A 138 17.46 4.40 13.28
C GLY A 138 18.59 4.13 12.30
N PHE A 139 18.31 3.55 11.14
CA PHE A 139 19.28 3.29 10.07
C PHE A 139 19.46 4.50 9.15
#